data_151f16173eb07d28e04cf141e04aedee
#
_entry.id   151f16173eb07d28e04cf141e04aedee
#
_cell.length_a   1.000
_cell.length_b   1.000
_cell.length_c   1.000
_cell.angle_alpha   90.00
_cell.angle_beta   90.00
_cell.angle_gamma   90.00
#
_symmetry.space_group_name_H-M   'P 1'
#
loop_
_entity.id
_entity.type
_entity.pdbx_description
1 polymer ?
#
loop_
_entity_poly.entity_id
_entity_poly.type
_entity_poly.pdbx_seq_one_letter_code
_entity_poly.pdbx_strand_id
1 'polypeptide(L)'
;MFSILIAKMALFAGNLLHRGSALPGSIALKLNKNILEKFKLPKNIIAVTGSAGKGTTSKLIAETLKSQGFKVVHNHRGGNLKSGIVTMLVEASDLFGNIKADYLVYEIDERYFKQVYTKLEPTTVVITNLVRDQPPRQGNIDFVYNDIKMCLTSKTHLILNADDPYLQKFVLDLKCPVTYYSIEENKYSYLNNDYENLVMEYCPICNTKLKYNYYHFEIYGDYYCPKCSFKRPISKYKVTNIDYDKGTMTINNQYEIKILNNILYNIYNILATITTLDSLNLNPDKFIPYISKSEYDHKLCNHFKINDKDAYVFYSKNENSTSYNQALHYIKRSDDLKTIVVGWEVISHRYPYNDVSWIYDINFEILKNSNVDEVICVGPNCYDIATRIKLAGIDDK
;
A
#
# COMPACT_ATOMS: atom_id res chain seq x y z
N MET A 1 2.89 -27.16 -21.82
CA MET A 1 1.52 -27.64 -22.06
C MET A 1 1.00 -28.50 -20.90
N PHE A 2 1.63 -29.64 -20.56
CA PHE A 2 1.15 -30.55 -19.52
C PHE A 2 0.93 -29.88 -18.13
N SER A 3 1.91 -29.14 -17.64
CA SER A 3 1.78 -28.41 -16.34
C SER A 3 0.68 -27.36 -16.34
N ILE A 4 0.42 -26.67 -17.46
CA ILE A 4 -0.69 -25.71 -17.59
C ILE A 4 -2.03 -26.45 -17.58
N LEU A 5 -2.13 -27.58 -18.28
CA LEU A 5 -3.35 -28.41 -18.31
C LEU A 5 -3.73 -28.88 -16.90
N ILE A 6 -2.79 -29.49 -16.16
CA ILE A 6 -3.04 -29.95 -14.79
C ILE A 6 -3.42 -28.79 -13.87
N ALA A 7 -2.73 -27.63 -13.99
CA ALA A 7 -3.07 -26.45 -13.21
C ALA A 7 -4.47 -25.91 -13.53
N LYS A 8 -4.93 -25.97 -14.80
CA LYS A 8 -6.30 -25.62 -15.18
C LYS A 8 -7.34 -26.58 -14.60
N MET A 9 -7.05 -27.88 -14.58
CA MET A 9 -7.90 -28.87 -13.90
C MET A 9 -7.98 -28.58 -12.39
N ALA A 10 -6.84 -28.28 -11.76
CA ALA A 10 -6.79 -27.89 -10.35
C ALA A 10 -7.53 -26.57 -10.07
N LEU A 11 -7.47 -25.62 -11.00
CA LEU A 11 -8.23 -24.35 -10.93
C LEU A 11 -9.74 -24.63 -10.97
N PHE A 12 -10.19 -25.47 -11.88
CA PHE A 12 -11.60 -25.87 -11.98
C PHE A 12 -12.09 -26.52 -10.68
N ALA A 13 -11.35 -27.51 -10.17
CA ALA A 13 -11.69 -28.16 -8.91
C ALA A 13 -11.61 -27.20 -7.70
N GLY A 14 -10.60 -26.32 -7.67
CA GLY A 14 -10.42 -25.30 -6.63
C GLY A 14 -11.54 -24.27 -6.62
N ASN A 15 -12.09 -23.92 -7.77
CA ASN A 15 -13.26 -23.03 -7.87
C ASN A 15 -14.51 -23.65 -7.24
N LEU A 16 -14.74 -24.96 -7.44
CA LEU A 16 -15.83 -25.70 -6.81
C LEU A 16 -15.72 -25.72 -5.27
N LEU A 17 -14.48 -25.70 -4.75
CA LEU A 17 -14.19 -25.79 -3.31
C LEU A 17 -13.89 -24.43 -2.67
N HIS A 18 -14.09 -23.32 -3.39
CA HIS A 18 -13.73 -21.96 -2.96
C HIS A 18 -12.26 -21.78 -2.52
N ARG A 19 -11.32 -22.60 -3.05
CA ARG A 19 -9.87 -22.61 -2.75
C ARG A 19 -9.00 -22.32 -3.97
N GLY A 20 -9.43 -21.43 -4.85
CA GLY A 20 -8.81 -21.20 -6.17
C GLY A 20 -7.68 -20.17 -6.26
N SER A 21 -7.26 -19.50 -5.17
CA SER A 21 -6.35 -18.34 -5.30
C SER A 21 -4.87 -18.71 -5.50
N ALA A 22 -4.34 -19.72 -4.84
CA ALA A 22 -2.91 -20.05 -4.88
C ALA A 22 -2.61 -21.54 -5.20
N LEU A 23 -3.56 -22.44 -4.92
CA LEU A 23 -3.37 -23.88 -5.08
C LEU A 23 -3.02 -24.30 -6.52
N PRO A 24 -3.72 -23.83 -7.57
CA PRO A 24 -3.41 -24.19 -8.96
C PRO A 24 -1.99 -23.79 -9.35
N GLY A 25 -1.57 -22.58 -8.98
CA GLY A 25 -0.21 -22.10 -9.23
C GLY A 25 0.86 -22.87 -8.45
N SER A 26 0.56 -23.28 -7.22
CA SER A 26 1.46 -24.13 -6.44
C SER A 26 1.67 -25.50 -7.08
N ILE A 27 0.62 -26.11 -7.61
CA ILE A 27 0.69 -27.37 -8.37
C ILE A 27 1.52 -27.17 -9.65
N ALA A 28 1.23 -26.10 -10.40
CA ALA A 28 1.97 -25.77 -11.60
C ALA A 28 3.47 -25.59 -11.36
N LEU A 29 3.85 -24.88 -10.27
CA LEU A 29 5.25 -24.67 -9.86
C LEU A 29 5.95 -25.97 -9.40
N LYS A 30 5.23 -26.89 -8.76
CA LYS A 30 5.76 -28.20 -8.40
C LYS A 30 6.05 -29.05 -9.64
N LEU A 31 5.19 -29.00 -10.66
CA LEU A 31 5.35 -29.70 -11.92
C LEU A 31 6.41 -29.07 -12.82
N ASN A 32 6.54 -27.75 -12.77
CA ASN A 32 7.51 -27.00 -13.58
C ASN A 32 7.93 -25.72 -12.85
N LYS A 33 9.13 -25.73 -12.26
CA LYS A 33 9.68 -24.57 -11.53
C LYS A 33 9.83 -23.31 -12.41
N ASN A 34 10.01 -23.50 -13.72
CA ASN A 34 10.18 -22.43 -14.71
C ASN A 34 8.89 -22.13 -15.50
N ILE A 35 7.72 -22.42 -14.92
CA ILE A 35 6.44 -22.27 -15.63
C ILE A 35 6.16 -20.83 -16.07
N LEU A 36 6.66 -19.82 -15.35
CA LEU A 36 6.51 -18.41 -15.71
C LEU A 36 7.05 -18.11 -17.12
N GLU A 37 8.09 -18.80 -17.57
CA GLU A 37 8.69 -18.66 -18.89
C GLU A 37 7.86 -19.28 -20.03
N LYS A 38 6.80 -20.02 -19.70
CA LYS A 38 5.90 -20.65 -20.68
C LYS A 38 4.75 -19.76 -21.11
N PHE A 39 4.54 -18.64 -20.43
CA PHE A 39 3.47 -17.72 -20.79
C PHE A 39 3.95 -16.66 -21.78
N LYS A 40 3.15 -16.42 -22.83
CA LYS A 40 3.33 -15.31 -23.76
C LYS A 40 2.52 -14.13 -23.24
N LEU A 41 3.24 -13.20 -22.64
CA LEU A 41 2.68 -12.07 -21.92
C LEU A 41 2.31 -10.92 -22.86
N PRO A 42 1.34 -10.04 -22.49
CA PRO A 42 1.08 -8.79 -23.21
C PRO A 42 2.29 -7.85 -23.08
N LYS A 43 2.34 -6.85 -23.98
CA LYS A 43 3.43 -5.85 -23.99
C LYS A 43 3.43 -4.95 -22.75
N ASN A 44 2.23 -4.60 -22.25
CA ASN A 44 2.08 -3.68 -21.13
C ASN A 44 1.90 -4.47 -19.83
N ILE A 45 2.90 -4.42 -18.97
CA ILE A 45 2.92 -5.15 -17.69
C ILE A 45 3.14 -4.15 -16.56
N ILE A 46 2.20 -4.11 -15.62
CA ILE A 46 2.21 -3.23 -14.46
C ILE A 46 2.30 -4.08 -13.20
N ALA A 47 3.37 -3.88 -12.44
CA ALA A 47 3.53 -4.48 -11.11
C ALA A 47 3.21 -3.44 -10.04
N VAL A 48 2.44 -3.82 -9.03
CA VAL A 48 2.17 -3.00 -7.85
C VAL A 48 2.73 -3.71 -6.62
N THR A 49 3.66 -3.06 -5.93
CA THR A 49 4.31 -3.58 -4.72
C THR A 49 4.38 -2.53 -3.62
N GLY A 50 4.83 -2.92 -2.44
CA GLY A 50 4.95 -2.07 -1.25
C GLY A 50 4.32 -2.71 0.00
N SER A 51 4.46 -2.12 1.17
CA SER A 51 3.97 -2.69 2.43
C SER A 51 2.45 -2.57 2.59
N ALA A 52 1.85 -1.43 2.21
CA ALA A 52 0.42 -1.16 2.29
C ALA A 52 -0.13 -0.56 0.99
N GLY A 53 -1.43 -0.70 0.73
CA GLY A 53 -2.13 -0.08 -0.41
C GLY A 53 -2.02 -0.84 -1.75
N LYS A 54 -1.19 -1.88 -1.85
CA LYS A 54 -0.98 -2.67 -3.08
C LYS A 54 -2.27 -3.15 -3.75
N GLY A 55 -3.10 -3.84 -2.98
CA GLY A 55 -4.33 -4.46 -3.48
C GLY A 55 -5.33 -3.43 -3.99
N THR A 56 -5.54 -2.35 -3.23
CA THR A 56 -6.42 -1.24 -3.63
C THR A 56 -5.93 -0.58 -4.91
N THR A 57 -4.63 -0.24 -4.97
CA THR A 57 -4.02 0.41 -6.15
C THR A 57 -4.08 -0.50 -7.38
N SER A 58 -3.68 -1.77 -7.28
CA SER A 58 -3.68 -2.70 -8.42
C SER A 58 -5.08 -2.97 -8.94
N LYS A 59 -6.06 -3.15 -8.04
CA LYS A 59 -7.47 -3.31 -8.38
C LYS A 59 -8.00 -2.08 -9.10
N LEU A 60 -7.73 -0.89 -8.56
CA LEU A 60 -8.22 0.36 -9.14
C LEU A 60 -7.63 0.62 -10.53
N ILE A 61 -6.33 0.36 -10.74
CA ILE A 61 -5.70 0.40 -12.06
C ILE A 61 -6.39 -0.57 -13.02
N ALA A 62 -6.57 -1.83 -12.62
CA ALA A 62 -7.14 -2.86 -13.47
C ALA A 62 -8.60 -2.57 -13.84
N GLU A 63 -9.42 -2.14 -12.89
CA GLU A 63 -10.84 -1.81 -13.14
C GLU A 63 -10.98 -0.57 -14.00
N THR A 64 -10.15 0.45 -13.79
CA THR A 64 -10.15 1.66 -14.62
C THR A 64 -9.74 1.34 -16.04
N LEU A 65 -8.70 0.52 -16.28
CA LEU A 65 -8.33 0.07 -17.62
C LEU A 65 -9.47 -0.69 -18.30
N LYS A 66 -10.15 -1.57 -17.58
CA LYS A 66 -11.34 -2.29 -18.10
C LYS A 66 -12.46 -1.33 -18.47
N SER A 67 -12.72 -0.28 -17.67
CA SER A 67 -13.75 0.73 -17.97
C SER A 67 -13.44 1.54 -19.24
N GLN A 68 -12.16 1.62 -19.61
CA GLN A 68 -11.72 2.24 -20.87
C GLN A 68 -11.75 1.26 -22.07
N GLY A 69 -12.27 0.04 -21.90
CA GLY A 69 -12.44 -0.95 -22.96
C GLY A 69 -11.25 -1.89 -23.17
N PHE A 70 -10.21 -1.84 -22.36
CA PHE A 70 -9.04 -2.73 -22.47
C PHE A 70 -9.30 -4.12 -21.89
N LYS A 71 -8.69 -5.13 -22.48
CA LYS A 71 -8.62 -6.48 -21.93
C LYS A 71 -7.50 -6.55 -20.90
N VAL A 72 -7.86 -6.75 -19.62
CA VAL A 72 -6.93 -6.72 -18.50
C VAL A 72 -6.93 -8.04 -17.76
N VAL A 73 -5.74 -8.60 -17.56
CA VAL A 73 -5.49 -9.72 -16.63
C VAL A 73 -5.02 -9.15 -15.31
N HIS A 74 -5.65 -9.59 -14.20
CA HIS A 74 -5.36 -9.11 -12.85
C HIS A 74 -5.53 -10.24 -11.82
N ASN A 75 -4.67 -10.30 -10.79
CA ASN A 75 -4.77 -11.28 -9.71
C ASN A 75 -5.84 -10.90 -8.66
N HIS A 76 -7.05 -10.69 -9.13
CA HIS A 76 -8.22 -10.22 -8.37
C HIS A 76 -8.57 -11.07 -7.13
N ARG A 77 -8.07 -12.31 -7.05
CA ARG A 77 -8.30 -13.23 -5.92
C ARG A 77 -7.34 -12.99 -4.74
N GLY A 78 -6.54 -11.91 -4.76
CA GLY A 78 -5.63 -11.54 -3.67
C GLY A 78 -4.39 -12.43 -3.52
N GLY A 79 -4.11 -13.29 -4.48
CA GLY A 79 -2.89 -14.11 -4.48
C GLY A 79 -1.66 -13.31 -4.87
N ASN A 80 -0.99 -12.67 -3.92
CA ASN A 80 0.17 -11.79 -4.15
C ASN A 80 1.53 -12.49 -3.98
N LEU A 81 1.55 -13.80 -3.83
CA LEU A 81 2.76 -14.62 -3.85
C LEU A 81 2.99 -15.20 -5.26
N LYS A 82 4.18 -15.73 -5.51
CA LYS A 82 4.53 -16.35 -6.79
C LYS A 82 3.48 -17.38 -7.27
N SER A 83 2.94 -18.20 -6.37
CA SER A 83 1.87 -19.17 -6.71
C SER A 83 0.57 -18.50 -7.14
N GLY A 84 0.18 -17.38 -6.51
CA GLY A 84 -1.01 -16.61 -6.91
C GLY A 84 -0.83 -15.97 -8.29
N ILE A 85 0.35 -15.41 -8.58
CA ILE A 85 0.68 -14.89 -9.91
C ILE A 85 0.62 -15.99 -10.97
N VAL A 86 1.19 -17.17 -10.69
CA VAL A 86 1.08 -18.32 -11.62
C VAL A 86 -0.37 -18.74 -11.81
N THR A 87 -1.20 -18.76 -10.74
CA THR A 87 -2.65 -19.06 -10.87
C THR A 87 -3.33 -18.10 -11.83
N MET A 88 -3.11 -16.79 -11.67
CA MET A 88 -3.63 -15.74 -12.55
C MET A 88 -3.23 -15.99 -14.02
N LEU A 89 -1.96 -16.30 -14.28
CA LEU A 89 -1.48 -16.55 -15.64
C LEU A 89 -2.05 -17.85 -16.24
N VAL A 90 -2.19 -18.91 -15.42
CA VAL A 90 -2.87 -20.15 -15.81
C VAL A 90 -4.33 -19.88 -16.17
N GLU A 91 -5.04 -19.10 -15.37
CA GLU A 91 -6.44 -18.73 -15.60
C GLU A 91 -6.60 -17.97 -16.94
N ALA A 92 -5.74 -16.99 -17.18
CA ALA A 92 -5.81 -16.10 -18.36
C ALA A 92 -5.29 -16.71 -19.66
N SER A 93 -4.44 -17.74 -19.61
CA SER A 93 -3.80 -18.33 -20.79
C SER A 93 -4.65 -19.41 -21.47
N ASP A 94 -4.36 -19.69 -22.72
CA ASP A 94 -4.75 -20.95 -23.36
C ASP A 94 -3.86 -22.12 -22.91
N LEU A 95 -4.04 -23.31 -23.45
CA LEU A 95 -3.22 -24.50 -23.10
C LEU A 95 -1.76 -24.40 -23.57
N PHE A 96 -1.47 -23.49 -24.49
CA PHE A 96 -0.13 -23.22 -25.03
C PHE A 96 0.56 -22.05 -24.30
N GLY A 97 -0.12 -21.45 -23.30
CA GLY A 97 0.39 -20.32 -22.53
C GLY A 97 0.21 -18.95 -23.17
N ASN A 98 -0.59 -18.83 -24.26
CA ASN A 98 -0.85 -17.53 -24.86
C ASN A 98 -1.89 -16.75 -24.03
N ILE A 99 -1.60 -15.49 -23.72
CA ILE A 99 -2.48 -14.58 -22.98
C ILE A 99 -2.92 -13.47 -23.94
N LYS A 100 -4.21 -13.44 -24.25
CA LYS A 100 -4.83 -12.42 -25.15
C LYS A 100 -5.37 -11.26 -24.30
N ALA A 101 -4.49 -10.37 -23.88
CA ALA A 101 -4.83 -9.17 -23.12
C ALA A 101 -4.01 -7.97 -23.61
N ASP A 102 -4.51 -6.75 -23.36
CA ASP A 102 -3.81 -5.50 -23.64
C ASP A 102 -2.85 -5.16 -22.48
N TYR A 103 -3.28 -5.48 -21.25
CA TYR A 103 -2.56 -5.21 -20.03
C TYR A 103 -2.52 -6.42 -19.09
N LEU A 104 -1.38 -6.59 -18.43
CA LEU A 104 -1.22 -7.45 -17.25
C LEU A 104 -0.96 -6.54 -16.05
N VAL A 105 -1.87 -6.52 -15.09
CA VAL A 105 -1.72 -5.79 -13.83
C VAL A 105 -1.63 -6.80 -12.70
N TYR A 106 -0.61 -6.73 -11.87
CA TYR A 106 -0.52 -7.66 -10.75
C TYR A 106 -0.01 -7.00 -9.47
N GLU A 107 -0.65 -7.38 -8.37
CA GLU A 107 -0.17 -7.13 -7.03
C GLU A 107 0.87 -8.20 -6.68
N ILE A 108 2.02 -7.79 -6.14
CA ILE A 108 3.07 -8.68 -5.68
C ILE A 108 3.57 -8.27 -4.29
N ASP A 109 3.68 -9.24 -3.38
CA ASP A 109 4.34 -9.06 -2.09
C ASP A 109 5.82 -8.69 -2.33
N GLU A 110 6.28 -7.64 -1.68
CA GLU A 110 7.59 -7.02 -1.90
C GLU A 110 8.77 -8.00 -1.72
N ARG A 111 8.61 -9.05 -0.91
CA ARG A 111 9.64 -10.09 -0.68
C ARG A 111 9.69 -11.15 -1.76
N TYR A 112 8.60 -11.29 -2.52
CA TYR A 112 8.52 -12.20 -3.67
C TYR A 112 8.74 -11.46 -4.98
N PHE A 113 8.93 -10.14 -4.94
CA PHE A 113 9.12 -9.29 -6.10
C PHE A 113 10.22 -9.82 -7.02
N LYS A 114 11.41 -10.11 -6.50
CA LYS A 114 12.55 -10.64 -7.24
C LYS A 114 12.26 -11.96 -7.94
N GLN A 115 11.48 -12.85 -7.31
CA GLN A 115 11.18 -14.17 -7.88
C GLN A 115 10.24 -14.12 -9.10
N VAL A 116 9.51 -13.02 -9.25
CA VAL A 116 8.51 -12.83 -10.31
C VAL A 116 9.01 -11.82 -11.34
N TYR A 117 9.61 -10.73 -10.90
CA TYR A 117 10.07 -9.62 -11.74
C TYR A 117 10.95 -10.09 -12.90
N THR A 118 11.99 -10.86 -12.61
CA THR A 118 12.98 -11.35 -13.61
C THR A 118 12.37 -12.22 -14.70
N LYS A 119 11.13 -12.68 -14.53
CA LYS A 119 10.41 -13.53 -15.48
C LYS A 119 9.28 -12.82 -16.20
N LEU A 120 8.67 -11.81 -15.56
CA LEU A 120 7.56 -11.04 -16.15
C LEU A 120 8.02 -9.70 -16.72
N GLU A 121 9.15 -9.16 -16.28
CA GLU A 121 9.79 -7.92 -16.73
C GLU A 121 8.80 -6.75 -16.89
N PRO A 122 8.14 -6.29 -15.80
CA PRO A 122 7.13 -5.24 -15.89
C PRO A 122 7.71 -3.96 -16.47
N THR A 123 6.97 -3.34 -17.37
CA THR A 123 7.30 -2.05 -17.97
C THR A 123 7.07 -0.90 -17.01
N THR A 124 6.12 -1.05 -16.08
CA THR A 124 5.79 -0.07 -15.05
C THR A 124 5.75 -0.74 -13.68
N VAL A 125 6.39 -0.12 -12.70
CA VAL A 125 6.38 -0.57 -11.31
C VAL A 125 5.88 0.56 -10.42
N VAL A 126 4.80 0.31 -9.70
CA VAL A 126 4.25 1.18 -8.67
C VAL A 126 4.74 0.69 -7.32
N ILE A 127 5.49 1.52 -6.61
CA ILE A 127 5.89 1.23 -5.23
C ILE A 127 5.08 2.17 -4.33
N THR A 128 4.08 1.62 -3.63
CA THR A 128 3.14 2.43 -2.85
C THR A 128 3.81 3.04 -1.62
N ASN A 129 4.56 2.26 -0.90
CA ASN A 129 5.37 2.62 0.28
C ASN A 129 6.24 1.44 0.69
N LEU A 130 7.28 1.70 1.48
CA LEU A 130 8.06 0.68 2.17
C LEU A 130 8.15 1.08 3.64
N VAL A 131 7.52 0.31 4.51
CA VAL A 131 7.50 0.51 5.95
C VAL A 131 7.83 -0.80 6.66
N ARG A 132 8.16 -0.74 7.94
CA ARG A 132 8.36 -1.93 8.76
C ARG A 132 7.03 -2.69 8.86
N ASP A 133 6.97 -3.86 8.25
CA ASP A 133 5.78 -4.71 8.17
C ASP A 133 6.14 -6.14 8.57
N GLN A 134 5.38 -6.74 9.47
CA GLN A 134 5.62 -8.09 9.98
C GLN A 134 7.09 -8.31 10.39
N PRO A 135 7.59 -7.66 11.47
CA PRO A 135 9.02 -7.68 11.85
C PRO A 135 9.67 -9.06 11.91
N PRO A 136 9.01 -10.11 12.47
CA PRO A 136 9.60 -11.44 12.50
C PRO A 136 9.87 -12.05 11.13
N ARG A 137 9.17 -11.57 10.11
CA ARG A 137 9.21 -12.09 8.74
C ARG A 137 10.07 -11.26 7.80
N GLN A 138 10.04 -9.94 7.95
CA GLN A 138 10.73 -9.02 7.04
C GLN A 138 12.10 -8.58 7.52
N GLY A 139 12.31 -8.56 8.83
CA GLY A 139 13.52 -7.98 9.40
C GLY A 139 13.64 -6.49 9.09
N ASN A 140 14.82 -6.07 8.64
CA ASN A 140 15.08 -4.69 8.25
C ASN A 140 14.48 -4.39 6.86
N ILE A 141 13.81 -3.25 6.73
CA ILE A 141 13.23 -2.74 5.49
C ILE A 141 14.26 -2.60 4.35
N ASP A 142 15.54 -2.38 4.67
CA ASP A 142 16.61 -2.27 3.67
C ASP A 142 16.85 -3.57 2.91
N PHE A 143 16.53 -4.75 3.47
CA PHE A 143 16.57 -6.00 2.72
C PHE A 143 15.53 -6.00 1.59
N VAL A 144 14.30 -5.57 1.90
CA VAL A 144 13.22 -5.45 0.91
C VAL A 144 13.59 -4.42 -0.16
N TYR A 145 14.09 -3.26 0.26
CA TYR A 145 14.59 -2.23 -0.65
C TYR A 145 15.64 -2.78 -1.62
N ASN A 146 16.66 -3.47 -1.10
CA ASN A 146 17.74 -4.02 -1.92
C ASN A 146 17.25 -5.09 -2.89
N ASP A 147 16.35 -5.98 -2.48
CA ASP A 147 15.77 -7.00 -3.35
C ASP A 147 14.96 -6.39 -4.50
N ILE A 148 14.19 -5.34 -4.25
CA ILE A 148 13.47 -4.61 -5.31
C ILE A 148 14.48 -3.88 -6.21
N LYS A 149 15.42 -3.13 -5.64
CA LYS A 149 16.42 -2.35 -6.35
C LYS A 149 17.23 -3.19 -7.34
N MET A 150 17.69 -4.37 -6.93
CA MET A 150 18.45 -5.28 -7.79
C MET A 150 17.69 -5.79 -9.02
N CYS A 151 16.37 -5.70 -9.00
CA CYS A 151 15.52 -6.12 -10.11
C CYS A 151 15.31 -5.01 -11.14
N LEU A 152 15.22 -3.76 -10.68
CA LEU A 152 14.85 -2.62 -11.52
C LEU A 152 15.93 -2.31 -12.55
N THR A 153 15.50 -1.94 -13.76
CA THR A 153 16.38 -1.60 -14.87
C THR A 153 16.02 -0.22 -15.44
N SER A 154 16.91 0.38 -16.23
CA SER A 154 16.65 1.66 -16.91
C SER A 154 15.41 1.64 -17.84
N LYS A 155 14.87 0.46 -18.16
CA LYS A 155 13.66 0.31 -18.96
C LYS A 155 12.38 0.33 -18.13
N THR A 156 12.50 0.21 -16.80
CA THR A 156 11.35 0.17 -15.88
C THR A 156 10.92 1.58 -15.53
N HIS A 157 9.67 1.92 -15.80
CA HIS A 157 9.09 3.19 -15.36
C HIS A 157 8.60 3.06 -13.91
N LEU A 158 9.11 3.88 -13.02
CA LEU A 158 8.71 3.91 -11.61
C LEU A 158 7.62 4.94 -11.36
N ILE A 159 6.62 4.56 -10.58
CA ILE A 159 5.59 5.47 -10.05
C ILE A 159 5.78 5.54 -8.54
N LEU A 160 6.17 6.69 -8.03
CA LEU A 160 6.60 6.88 -6.65
C LEU A 160 5.88 8.05 -5.97
N ASN A 161 5.69 7.91 -4.65
CA ASN A 161 5.23 9.00 -3.80
C ASN A 161 6.38 9.98 -3.54
N ALA A 162 6.22 11.25 -3.95
CA ALA A 162 7.21 12.30 -3.71
C ALA A 162 7.32 12.67 -2.23
N ASP A 163 6.24 12.50 -1.46
CA ASP A 163 6.20 12.84 -0.03
C ASP A 163 6.96 11.83 0.83
N ASP A 164 7.37 10.69 0.25
CA ASP A 164 8.12 9.63 0.93
C ASP A 164 9.62 9.75 0.63
N PRO A 165 10.45 10.26 1.56
CA PRO A 165 11.89 10.37 1.34
C PRO A 165 12.58 9.02 1.19
N TYR A 166 12.03 7.94 1.76
CA TYR A 166 12.62 6.61 1.67
C TYR A 166 12.57 6.07 0.24
N LEU A 167 11.48 6.31 -0.49
CA LEU A 167 11.35 5.87 -1.89
C LEU A 167 12.32 6.62 -2.84
N GLN A 168 12.81 7.81 -2.45
CA GLN A 168 13.80 8.53 -3.25
C GLN A 168 15.16 7.82 -3.31
N LYS A 169 15.46 6.90 -2.41
CA LYS A 169 16.67 6.07 -2.47
C LYS A 169 16.75 5.30 -3.80
N PHE A 170 15.61 4.84 -4.35
CA PHE A 170 15.61 4.16 -5.65
C PHE A 170 16.15 5.03 -6.78
N VAL A 171 15.86 6.31 -6.75
CA VAL A 171 16.25 7.27 -7.81
C VAL A 171 17.69 7.70 -7.69
N LEU A 172 18.23 7.76 -6.49
CA LEU A 172 19.65 8.05 -6.27
C LEU A 172 20.55 6.97 -6.87
N ASP A 173 20.09 5.72 -6.82
CA ASP A 173 20.88 4.55 -7.20
C ASP A 173 20.60 4.05 -8.63
N LEU A 174 19.45 4.44 -9.21
CA LEU A 174 18.96 3.89 -10.47
C LEU A 174 18.64 4.99 -11.48
N LYS A 175 18.97 4.74 -12.76
CA LYS A 175 18.61 5.64 -13.88
C LYS A 175 17.28 5.19 -14.52
N CYS A 176 16.26 4.95 -13.70
CA CYS A 176 14.92 4.63 -14.17
C CYS A 176 14.14 5.91 -14.51
N PRO A 177 13.28 5.92 -15.54
CA PRO A 177 12.27 6.95 -15.68
C PRO A 177 11.31 6.90 -14.48
N VAL A 178 10.97 8.06 -13.92
CA VAL A 178 10.13 8.16 -12.72
C VAL A 178 9.06 9.21 -12.93
N THR A 179 7.85 8.91 -12.49
CA THR A 179 6.77 9.89 -12.35
C THR A 179 6.30 9.92 -10.91
N TYR A 180 6.17 11.13 -10.36
CA TYR A 180 5.84 11.37 -8.97
C TYR A 180 4.42 11.88 -8.78
N TYR A 181 3.85 11.52 -7.61
CA TYR A 181 2.63 12.10 -7.08
C TYR A 181 2.85 12.57 -5.64
N SER A 182 2.01 13.50 -5.17
CA SER A 182 2.13 14.11 -3.84
C SER A 182 0.83 14.70 -3.33
N ILE A 183 0.84 15.13 -2.07
CA ILE A 183 -0.20 15.96 -1.46
C ILE A 183 0.42 17.29 -1.05
N GLU A 184 -0.23 18.42 -1.39
CA GLU A 184 0.21 19.74 -0.93
C GLU A 184 -0.26 19.96 0.53
N GLU A 185 0.27 21.00 1.17
CA GLU A 185 -0.14 21.39 2.52
C GLU A 185 -1.66 21.52 2.64
N ASN A 186 -2.22 20.99 3.72
CA ASN A 186 -3.66 21.02 4.00
C ASN A 186 -3.92 21.23 5.50
N LYS A 187 -5.19 21.42 5.90
CA LYS A 187 -5.56 21.74 7.29
C LYS A 187 -5.09 20.74 8.35
N TYR A 188 -4.72 19.51 7.95
CA TYR A 188 -4.19 18.48 8.86
C TYR A 188 -2.69 18.25 8.71
N SER A 189 -2.02 19.07 7.90
CA SER A 189 -0.56 19.11 7.89
C SER A 189 -0.04 19.78 9.17
N TYR A 190 1.10 19.36 9.66
CA TYR A 190 1.68 19.86 10.90
C TYR A 190 3.18 20.12 10.75
N LEU A 191 3.71 21.00 11.62
CA LEU A 191 5.11 21.45 11.55
C LEU A 191 6.05 20.59 12.40
N ASN A 192 5.56 20.10 13.54
CA ASN A 192 6.35 19.33 14.50
C ASN A 192 5.93 17.87 14.46
N ASN A 193 6.89 16.98 14.26
CA ASN A 193 6.64 15.56 14.22
C ASN A 193 6.82 14.96 15.63
N ASP A 194 5.75 14.38 16.14
CA ASP A 194 5.72 13.71 17.45
C ASP A 194 6.07 12.21 17.35
N TYR A 195 6.40 11.71 16.15
CA TYR A 195 6.77 10.30 15.93
C TYR A 195 8.25 10.08 16.25
N GLU A 196 8.56 9.09 17.10
CA GLU A 196 9.91 8.78 17.52
C GLU A 196 10.62 7.76 16.64
N ASN A 197 9.89 6.76 16.12
CA ASN A 197 10.47 5.63 15.37
C ASN A 197 10.24 5.79 13.85
N LEU A 198 10.90 6.77 13.25
CA LEU A 198 10.78 7.02 11.82
C LEU A 198 11.65 6.07 10.99
N VAL A 199 11.10 5.59 9.87
CA VAL A 199 11.81 4.75 8.91
C VAL A 199 13.04 5.47 8.33
N MET A 200 12.97 6.79 8.21
CA MET A 200 14.07 7.62 7.69
C MET A 200 14.04 9.03 8.28
N GLU A 201 15.05 9.36 9.06
CA GLU A 201 15.25 10.70 9.62
C GLU A 201 16.40 11.47 8.97
N TYR A 202 17.34 10.76 8.37
CA TYR A 202 18.59 11.33 7.88
C TYR A 202 18.68 11.25 6.36
N CYS A 203 19.31 12.27 5.78
CA CYS A 203 19.57 12.36 4.35
C CYS A 203 20.42 11.18 3.86
N PRO A 204 20.00 10.44 2.82
CA PRO A 204 20.75 9.28 2.32
C PRO A 204 22.04 9.67 1.60
N ILE A 205 22.26 10.97 1.29
CA ILE A 205 23.45 11.46 0.61
C ILE A 205 24.53 11.91 1.61
N CYS A 206 24.16 12.69 2.62
CA CYS A 206 25.14 13.35 3.49
C CYS A 206 24.90 13.11 4.99
N ASN A 207 23.97 12.23 5.34
CA ASN A 207 23.65 11.83 6.72
C ASN A 207 23.28 13.00 7.66
N THR A 208 22.78 14.11 7.11
CA THR A 208 22.27 15.24 7.88
C THR A 208 20.79 15.01 8.18
N LYS A 209 20.32 15.35 9.38
CA LYS A 209 18.90 15.23 9.72
C LYS A 209 18.04 16.04 8.75
N LEU A 210 17.01 15.40 8.19
CA LEU A 210 16.07 16.04 7.27
C LEU A 210 15.25 17.08 8.01
N LYS A 211 14.88 18.14 7.29
CA LYS A 211 13.91 19.15 7.72
C LYS A 211 12.69 19.10 6.84
N TYR A 212 11.57 19.56 7.39
CA TYR A 212 10.29 19.57 6.70
C TYR A 212 9.68 20.97 6.76
N ASN A 213 9.07 21.37 5.66
CA ASN A 213 8.20 22.54 5.64
C ASN A 213 6.87 22.19 6.31
N TYR A 214 6.39 20.96 6.11
CA TYR A 214 5.23 20.37 6.79
C TYR A 214 5.28 18.85 6.69
N TYR A 215 4.61 18.19 7.63
CA TYR A 215 4.33 16.75 7.64
C TYR A 215 2.86 16.50 7.36
N HIS A 216 2.55 15.41 6.69
CA HIS A 216 1.20 14.86 6.59
C HIS A 216 0.99 13.71 7.56
N PHE A 217 2.02 12.86 7.70
CA PHE A 217 1.97 11.65 8.50
C PHE A 217 3.36 11.01 8.57
N GLU A 218 3.86 10.64 9.75
CA GLU A 218 5.19 10.05 9.95
C GLU A 218 6.30 10.80 9.18
N ILE A 219 6.88 10.13 8.17
CA ILE A 219 7.93 10.72 7.31
C ILE A 219 7.37 11.40 6.05
N TYR A 220 6.05 11.30 5.81
CA TYR A 220 5.43 11.84 4.60
C TYR A 220 5.22 13.35 4.72
N GLY A 221 5.70 14.11 3.75
CA GLY A 221 5.54 15.55 3.72
C GLY A 221 6.50 16.27 2.78
N ASP A 222 6.65 17.56 2.95
CA ASP A 222 7.56 18.38 2.16
C ASP A 222 8.93 18.50 2.86
N TYR A 223 9.80 17.53 2.56
CA TYR A 223 11.12 17.40 3.17
C TYR A 223 12.25 17.98 2.33
N TYR A 224 13.31 18.38 3.01
CA TYR A 224 14.56 18.79 2.39
C TYR A 224 15.78 18.54 3.31
N CYS A 225 16.94 18.38 2.69
CA CYS A 225 18.20 18.35 3.41
C CYS A 225 18.78 19.78 3.52
N PRO A 226 19.09 20.30 4.72
CA PRO A 226 19.65 21.65 4.85
C PRO A 226 21.11 21.75 4.39
N LYS A 227 21.79 20.62 4.07
CA LYS A 227 23.21 20.57 3.72
C LYS A 227 23.47 20.21 2.25
N CYS A 228 22.56 19.50 1.59
CA CYS A 228 22.75 19.09 0.20
C CYS A 228 21.46 19.29 -0.62
N SER A 229 21.46 18.90 -1.91
CA SER A 229 20.34 19.08 -2.82
C SER A 229 19.19 18.09 -2.64
N PHE A 230 19.28 17.15 -1.68
CA PHE A 230 18.22 16.16 -1.46
C PHE A 230 16.96 16.83 -0.91
N LYS A 231 15.88 16.72 -1.66
CA LYS A 231 14.58 17.31 -1.30
C LYS A 231 13.45 16.58 -2.00
N ARG A 232 12.23 16.86 -1.57
CA ARG A 232 10.99 16.40 -2.22
C ARG A 232 11.01 16.73 -3.71
N PRO A 233 10.82 15.74 -4.61
CA PRO A 233 10.79 16.00 -6.06
C PRO A 233 9.48 16.65 -6.49
N ILE A 234 9.50 17.24 -7.68
CA ILE A 234 8.29 17.82 -8.29
C ILE A 234 7.39 16.70 -8.77
N SER A 235 6.12 16.77 -8.39
CA SER A 235 5.09 15.79 -8.75
C SER A 235 4.33 16.21 -10.00
N LYS A 236 4.00 15.23 -10.84
CA LYS A 236 3.11 15.42 -11.98
C LYS A 236 1.65 15.56 -11.55
N TYR A 237 1.23 14.73 -10.59
CA TYR A 237 -0.09 14.80 -9.97
C TYR A 237 0.04 15.14 -8.50
N LYS A 238 -0.68 16.17 -8.08
CA LYS A 238 -0.69 16.60 -6.69
C LYS A 238 -2.11 16.93 -6.24
N VAL A 239 -2.47 16.49 -5.05
CA VAL A 239 -3.67 16.99 -4.39
C VAL A 239 -3.38 18.40 -3.91
N THR A 240 -4.14 19.36 -4.41
CA THR A 240 -3.99 20.79 -4.10
C THR A 240 -4.98 21.27 -3.05
N ASN A 241 -6.06 20.53 -2.83
CA ASN A 241 -7.03 20.78 -1.77
C ASN A 241 -7.71 19.49 -1.33
N ILE A 242 -8.02 19.38 -0.03
CA ILE A 242 -8.83 18.31 0.54
C ILE A 242 -9.92 18.94 1.39
N ASP A 243 -11.16 18.73 0.99
CA ASP A 243 -12.35 19.09 1.78
C ASP A 243 -12.86 17.83 2.49
N TYR A 244 -12.45 17.64 3.74
CA TYR A 244 -12.82 16.48 4.52
C TYR A 244 -14.30 16.47 4.94
N ASP A 245 -14.93 17.63 4.98
CA ASP A 245 -16.33 17.76 5.38
C ASP A 245 -17.25 17.36 4.25
N LYS A 246 -16.88 17.71 3.02
CA LYS A 246 -17.58 17.26 1.79
C LYS A 246 -17.13 15.89 1.30
N GLY A 247 -16.01 15.37 1.83
CA GLY A 247 -15.42 14.13 1.34
C GLY A 247 -14.94 14.26 -0.11
N THR A 248 -14.25 15.36 -0.46
CA THR A 248 -13.69 15.59 -1.80
C THR A 248 -12.24 16.03 -1.75
N MET A 249 -11.52 15.77 -2.82
CA MET A 249 -10.17 16.31 -3.04
C MET A 249 -10.05 16.89 -4.44
N THR A 250 -9.22 17.91 -4.59
CA THR A 250 -8.90 18.52 -5.88
C THR A 250 -7.48 18.16 -6.29
N ILE A 251 -7.31 17.68 -7.51
CA ILE A 251 -6.01 17.32 -8.09
C ILE A 251 -5.63 18.35 -9.14
N ASN A 252 -4.40 18.89 -9.04
CA ASN A 252 -3.81 19.89 -9.94
C ASN A 252 -4.70 21.13 -10.16
N ASN A 253 -5.51 21.53 -9.17
CA ASN A 253 -6.54 22.58 -9.28
C ASN A 253 -7.56 22.37 -10.41
N GLN A 254 -7.71 21.17 -10.93
CA GLN A 254 -8.52 20.86 -12.11
C GLN A 254 -9.57 19.78 -11.87
N TYR A 255 -9.18 18.67 -11.22
CA TYR A 255 -10.05 17.50 -11.09
C TYR A 255 -10.56 17.37 -9.66
N GLU A 256 -11.87 17.44 -9.47
CA GLU A 256 -12.50 17.12 -8.19
C GLU A 256 -12.85 15.64 -8.13
N ILE A 257 -12.41 14.95 -7.08
CA ILE A 257 -12.62 13.53 -6.86
C ILE A 257 -13.23 13.32 -5.49
N LYS A 258 -14.28 12.49 -5.43
CA LYS A 258 -14.86 12.06 -4.17
C LYS A 258 -13.90 11.12 -3.42
N ILE A 259 -13.66 11.37 -2.15
CA ILE A 259 -12.94 10.50 -1.24
C ILE A 259 -13.95 9.78 -0.33
N LEU A 260 -13.89 8.45 -0.32
CA LEU A 260 -14.89 7.63 0.39
C LEU A 260 -14.62 7.53 1.89
N ASN A 261 -13.37 7.75 2.29
CA ASN A 261 -12.96 7.88 3.68
C ASN A 261 -11.79 8.86 3.77
N ASN A 262 -11.64 9.47 4.94
CA ASN A 262 -10.64 10.51 5.20
C ASN A 262 -9.26 9.94 5.56
N ILE A 263 -8.95 8.70 5.13
CA ILE A 263 -7.67 8.04 5.39
C ILE A 263 -6.66 8.45 4.31
N LEU A 264 -5.53 8.99 4.73
CA LEU A 264 -4.50 9.55 3.86
C LEU A 264 -3.97 8.53 2.82
N TYR A 265 -3.82 7.26 3.19
CA TYR A 265 -3.36 6.23 2.25
C TYR A 265 -4.30 5.97 1.08
N ASN A 266 -5.61 6.15 1.27
CA ASN A 266 -6.53 6.03 0.15
C ASN A 266 -6.34 7.16 -0.87
N ILE A 267 -6.02 8.37 -0.40
CA ILE A 267 -5.67 9.49 -1.27
C ILE A 267 -4.40 9.15 -2.07
N TYR A 268 -3.36 8.62 -1.42
CA TYR A 268 -2.14 8.19 -2.12
C TYR A 268 -2.39 7.04 -3.09
N ASN A 269 -3.26 6.07 -2.78
CA ASN A 269 -3.61 4.98 -3.69
C ASN A 269 -4.31 5.49 -4.97
N ILE A 270 -5.19 6.50 -4.83
CA ILE A 270 -5.85 7.16 -5.96
C ILE A 270 -4.82 7.91 -6.82
N LEU A 271 -3.94 8.68 -6.18
CA LEU A 271 -2.87 9.41 -6.88
C LEU A 271 -1.93 8.46 -7.63
N ALA A 272 -1.51 7.37 -6.99
CA ALA A 272 -0.70 6.34 -7.63
C ALA A 272 -1.39 5.76 -8.86
N THR A 273 -2.70 5.51 -8.76
CA THR A 273 -3.51 5.01 -9.88
C THR A 273 -3.57 6.01 -11.03
N ILE A 274 -3.92 7.26 -10.76
CA ILE A 274 -4.03 8.33 -11.76
C ILE A 274 -2.68 8.52 -12.46
N THR A 275 -1.60 8.61 -11.68
CA THR A 275 -0.24 8.77 -12.19
C THR A 275 0.18 7.60 -13.07
N THR A 276 -0.19 6.38 -12.69
CA THR A 276 0.08 5.17 -13.49
C THR A 276 -0.65 5.23 -14.82
N LEU A 277 -1.96 5.49 -14.81
CA LEU A 277 -2.78 5.50 -16.03
C LEU A 277 -2.35 6.58 -17.02
N ASP A 278 -2.02 7.77 -16.52
CA ASP A 278 -1.47 8.85 -17.33
C ASP A 278 -0.09 8.49 -17.93
N SER A 279 0.76 7.80 -17.16
CA SER A 279 2.06 7.33 -17.65
C SER A 279 1.96 6.32 -18.81
N LEU A 280 0.79 5.71 -18.98
CA LEU A 280 0.43 4.85 -20.11
C LEU A 280 -0.15 5.64 -21.29
N ASN A 281 -0.11 6.97 -21.26
CA ASN A 281 -0.68 7.90 -22.23
C ASN A 281 -2.20 7.81 -22.39
N LEU A 282 -2.91 7.45 -21.32
CA LEU A 282 -4.37 7.51 -21.29
C LEU A 282 -4.84 8.92 -20.97
N ASN A 283 -6.01 9.30 -21.50
CA ASN A 283 -6.57 10.64 -21.29
C ASN A 283 -7.19 10.75 -19.87
N PRO A 284 -6.67 11.63 -18.99
CA PRO A 284 -7.20 11.85 -17.64
C PRO A 284 -8.68 12.24 -17.61
N ASP A 285 -9.17 13.03 -18.58
CA ASP A 285 -10.57 13.46 -18.64
C ASP A 285 -11.54 12.30 -18.83
N LYS A 286 -11.06 11.15 -19.35
CA LYS A 286 -11.87 9.95 -19.53
C LYS A 286 -11.88 9.04 -18.33
N PHE A 287 -10.73 8.86 -17.66
CA PHE A 287 -10.64 7.86 -16.60
C PHE A 287 -10.83 8.44 -15.18
N ILE A 288 -10.52 9.71 -14.93
CA ILE A 288 -10.71 10.33 -13.60
C ILE A 288 -12.19 10.31 -13.18
N PRO A 289 -13.18 10.63 -14.03
CA PRO A 289 -14.59 10.52 -13.65
C PRO A 289 -15.02 9.10 -13.25
N TYR A 290 -14.42 8.07 -13.83
CA TYR A 290 -14.66 6.68 -13.41
C TYR A 290 -14.09 6.43 -12.00
N ILE A 291 -12.85 6.86 -11.74
CA ILE A 291 -12.21 6.72 -10.44
C ILE A 291 -13.04 7.41 -9.35
N SER A 292 -13.54 8.63 -9.62
CA SER A 292 -14.36 9.39 -8.68
C SER A 292 -15.70 8.72 -8.33
N LYS A 293 -16.24 7.88 -9.22
CA LYS A 293 -17.50 7.14 -9.01
C LYS A 293 -17.27 5.74 -8.45
N SER A 294 -16.03 5.24 -8.46
CA SER A 294 -15.72 3.88 -8.02
C SER A 294 -15.89 3.78 -6.50
N GLU A 295 -16.61 2.78 -6.06
CA GLU A 295 -16.66 2.41 -4.65
C GLU A 295 -15.44 1.56 -4.32
N TYR A 296 -14.41 2.18 -3.71
CA TYR A 296 -13.27 1.41 -3.19
C TYR A 296 -13.69 0.65 -1.96
N ASP A 297 -12.95 -0.41 -1.66
CA ASP A 297 -13.21 -1.25 -0.50
C ASP A 297 -13.19 -0.42 0.80
N HIS A 298 -14.37 -0.18 1.39
CA HIS A 298 -14.58 0.58 2.63
C HIS A 298 -14.07 -0.13 3.89
N LYS A 299 -13.44 -1.30 3.73
CA LYS A 299 -13.07 -2.20 4.83
C LYS A 299 -12.08 -1.62 5.85
N LEU A 300 -11.44 -0.49 5.56
CA LEU A 300 -10.45 0.09 6.49
C LEU A 300 -11.07 0.88 7.63
N CYS A 301 -12.26 1.44 7.45
CA CYS A 301 -12.97 2.19 8.49
C CYS A 301 -14.48 2.07 8.26
N ASN A 302 -15.18 1.48 9.20
CA ASN A 302 -16.65 1.46 9.21
C ASN A 302 -17.18 2.45 10.24
N HIS A 303 -18.17 3.24 9.86
CA HIS A 303 -18.89 4.16 10.72
C HIS A 303 -20.32 3.68 10.94
N PHE A 304 -20.78 3.70 12.18
CA PHE A 304 -22.16 3.37 12.57
C PHE A 304 -22.52 4.07 13.87
N LYS A 305 -23.79 4.04 14.25
CA LYS A 305 -24.27 4.59 15.51
C LYS A 305 -24.62 3.48 16.51
N ILE A 306 -24.20 3.67 17.76
CA ILE A 306 -24.58 2.84 18.90
C ILE A 306 -25.19 3.77 19.96
N ASN A 307 -26.48 3.61 20.27
CA ASN A 307 -27.20 4.43 21.25
C ASN A 307 -26.94 5.95 21.02
N ASP A 308 -27.13 6.40 19.78
CA ASP A 308 -26.93 7.77 19.31
C ASP A 308 -25.49 8.31 19.36
N LYS A 309 -24.51 7.48 19.76
CA LYS A 309 -23.08 7.82 19.67
C LYS A 309 -22.49 7.33 18.36
N ASP A 310 -21.64 8.15 17.77
CA ASP A 310 -20.89 7.74 16.58
C ASP A 310 -19.79 6.73 16.95
N ALA A 311 -19.75 5.61 16.25
CA ALA A 311 -18.77 4.56 16.43
C ALA A 311 -18.00 4.28 15.13
N TYR A 312 -16.69 4.19 15.25
CA TYR A 312 -15.77 3.93 14.14
C TYR A 312 -14.97 2.66 14.40
N VAL A 313 -14.96 1.73 13.45
CA VAL A 313 -14.12 0.52 13.51
C VAL A 313 -13.06 0.59 12.44
N PHE A 314 -11.80 0.61 12.87
CA PHE A 314 -10.64 0.57 12.00
C PHE A 314 -10.10 -0.85 11.91
N TYR A 315 -10.01 -1.37 10.69
CA TYR A 315 -9.40 -2.67 10.40
C TYR A 315 -7.94 -2.46 9.98
N SER A 316 -7.09 -2.27 10.98
CA SER A 316 -5.65 -2.11 10.75
C SER A 316 -5.01 -3.44 10.37
N LYS A 317 -4.02 -3.41 9.48
CA LYS A 317 -3.28 -4.60 9.10
C LYS A 317 -2.45 -5.08 10.28
N ASN A 318 -2.60 -6.34 10.65
CA ASN A 318 -1.85 -6.95 11.73
C ASN A 318 -0.33 -6.88 11.49
N GLU A 319 0.45 -6.74 12.54
CA GLU A 319 1.92 -6.60 12.51
C GLU A 319 2.43 -5.42 11.63
N ASN A 320 1.61 -4.38 11.44
CA ASN A 320 1.96 -3.18 10.67
C ASN A 320 1.64 -1.91 11.46
N SER A 321 2.64 -1.36 12.15
CA SER A 321 2.51 -0.18 13.01
C SER A 321 1.96 1.04 12.26
N THR A 322 2.38 1.26 11.03
CA THR A 322 1.91 2.38 10.20
C THR A 322 0.39 2.35 9.96
N SER A 323 -0.20 1.15 9.85
CA SER A 323 -1.65 0.99 9.72
C SER A 323 -2.40 1.47 10.98
N TYR A 324 -1.85 1.17 12.17
CA TYR A 324 -2.39 1.66 13.44
C TYR A 324 -2.14 3.14 13.65
N ASN A 325 -0.96 3.63 13.32
CA ASN A 325 -0.62 5.05 13.39
C ASN A 325 -1.58 5.90 12.55
N GLN A 326 -2.05 5.39 11.41
CA GLN A 326 -3.09 6.07 10.62
C GLN A 326 -4.44 6.14 11.32
N ALA A 327 -4.87 5.08 12.00
CA ALA A 327 -6.09 5.11 12.80
C ALA A 327 -5.97 6.15 13.93
N LEU A 328 -4.83 6.16 14.63
CA LEU A 328 -4.54 7.14 15.68
C LEU A 328 -4.51 8.58 15.12
N HIS A 329 -3.90 8.78 13.96
CA HIS A 329 -3.91 10.08 13.31
C HIS A 329 -5.32 10.54 12.90
N TYR A 330 -6.18 9.62 12.46
CA TYR A 330 -7.59 9.92 12.22
C TYR A 330 -8.31 10.33 13.52
N ILE A 331 -8.08 9.60 14.61
CA ILE A 331 -8.66 9.87 15.94
C ILE A 331 -8.27 11.27 16.44
N LYS A 332 -7.03 11.69 16.21
CA LYS A 332 -6.53 13.03 16.60
C LYS A 332 -7.26 14.18 15.93
N ARG A 333 -7.89 13.95 14.76
CA ARG A 333 -8.53 15.00 13.96
C ARG A 333 -9.85 15.51 14.55
N SER A 334 -10.53 14.72 15.38
CA SER A 334 -11.78 15.13 16.04
C SER A 334 -11.47 15.67 17.43
N ASP A 335 -12.13 16.77 17.80
CA ASP A 335 -12.09 17.36 19.16
C ASP A 335 -13.12 16.74 20.10
N ASP A 336 -13.95 15.80 19.63
CA ASP A 336 -14.95 15.12 20.45
C ASP A 336 -14.30 14.27 21.54
N LEU A 337 -15.01 14.12 22.67
CA LEU A 337 -14.62 13.17 23.73
C LEU A 337 -14.75 11.73 23.22
N LYS A 338 -13.73 10.90 23.41
CA LYS A 338 -13.63 9.57 22.80
C LYS A 338 -13.32 8.49 23.83
N THR A 339 -14.01 7.35 23.70
CA THR A 339 -13.57 6.08 24.26
C THR A 339 -12.89 5.27 23.14
N ILE A 340 -11.70 4.76 23.39
CA ILE A 340 -10.94 3.99 22.43
C ILE A 340 -10.88 2.53 22.88
N VAL A 341 -11.27 1.62 22.00
CA VAL A 341 -11.12 0.17 22.22
C VAL A 341 -9.99 -0.35 21.34
N VAL A 342 -8.96 -0.94 21.93
CA VAL A 342 -7.80 -1.49 21.23
C VAL A 342 -7.64 -2.96 21.55
N GLY A 343 -7.51 -3.80 20.52
CA GLY A 343 -7.32 -5.23 20.77
C GLY A 343 -6.94 -6.05 19.54
N TRP A 344 -6.41 -7.22 19.80
CA TRP A 344 -6.07 -8.24 18.81
C TRP A 344 -6.53 -9.61 19.30
N GLU A 345 -7.13 -10.38 18.41
CA GLU A 345 -7.42 -11.78 18.68
C GLU A 345 -6.12 -12.63 18.63
N VAL A 346 -5.29 -12.38 17.61
CA VAL A 346 -3.99 -13.03 17.42
C VAL A 346 -2.99 -12.01 16.90
N ILE A 347 -1.84 -11.88 17.58
CA ILE A 347 -0.79 -10.95 17.18
C ILE A 347 -0.05 -11.44 15.93
N SER A 348 0.21 -12.75 15.82
CA SER A 348 0.81 -13.34 14.62
C SER A 348 0.14 -14.65 14.24
N HIS A 349 -0.34 -14.74 12.97
CA HIS A 349 -0.96 -15.96 12.45
C HIS A 349 0.04 -16.97 11.88
N ARG A 350 1.32 -16.62 11.79
CA ARG A 350 2.29 -17.38 10.99
C ARG A 350 3.42 -18.01 11.79
N TYR A 351 3.55 -17.64 13.05
CA TYR A 351 4.63 -18.09 13.90
C TYR A 351 4.09 -18.73 15.17
N PRO A 352 4.76 -19.74 15.71
CA PRO A 352 4.35 -20.42 16.95
C PRO A 352 4.58 -19.59 18.21
N TYR A 353 5.10 -18.37 18.09
CA TYR A 353 5.34 -17.42 19.16
C TYR A 353 4.69 -16.07 18.85
N ASN A 354 4.22 -15.37 19.86
CA ASN A 354 3.70 -14.03 19.75
C ASN A 354 4.86 -13.03 19.83
N ASP A 355 5.14 -12.33 18.74
CA ASP A 355 6.03 -11.18 18.74
C ASP A 355 5.21 -9.90 18.92
N VAL A 356 5.30 -9.31 20.11
CA VAL A 356 4.62 -8.06 20.45
C VAL A 356 5.50 -6.82 20.23
N SER A 357 6.75 -6.99 19.75
CA SER A 357 7.70 -5.89 19.63
C SER A 357 7.22 -4.76 18.71
N TRP A 358 6.45 -5.08 17.69
CA TRP A 358 5.92 -4.11 16.74
C TRP A 358 4.87 -3.16 17.34
N ILE A 359 4.28 -3.50 18.51
CA ILE A 359 3.36 -2.61 19.24
C ILE A 359 4.11 -1.35 19.70
N TYR A 360 5.43 -1.46 19.95
CA TYR A 360 6.27 -0.34 20.36
C TYR A 360 6.58 0.63 19.21
N ASP A 361 6.34 0.24 17.95
CA ASP A 361 6.42 1.12 16.80
C ASP A 361 5.12 1.92 16.57
N ILE A 362 4.04 1.62 17.32
CA ILE A 362 2.80 2.38 17.29
C ILE A 362 2.93 3.61 18.18
N ASN A 363 2.66 4.78 17.64
CA ASN A 363 2.74 6.05 18.37
C ASN A 363 1.46 6.33 19.16
N PHE A 364 1.26 5.60 20.26
CA PHE A 364 0.15 5.84 21.18
C PHE A 364 0.26 7.20 21.91
N GLU A 365 1.44 7.82 21.93
CA GLU A 365 1.70 9.14 22.49
C GLU A 365 0.75 10.21 21.93
N ILE A 366 0.27 10.02 20.72
CA ILE A 366 -0.71 10.88 20.05
C ILE A 366 -2.02 11.02 20.84
N LEU A 367 -2.38 9.99 21.61
CA LEU A 367 -3.62 9.96 22.38
C LEU A 367 -3.62 10.92 23.57
N LYS A 368 -2.45 11.34 24.07
CA LYS A 368 -2.34 12.34 25.15
C LYS A 368 -3.11 13.63 24.86
N ASN A 369 -3.08 14.05 23.59
CA ASN A 369 -3.61 15.32 23.13
C ASN A 369 -4.84 15.14 22.21
N SER A 370 -5.55 14.01 22.32
CA SER A 370 -6.63 13.64 21.40
C SER A 370 -8.03 13.63 22.04
N ASN A 371 -8.20 14.31 23.18
CA ASN A 371 -9.45 14.34 23.96
C ASN A 371 -10.03 12.93 24.20
N VAL A 372 -9.21 12.05 24.76
CA VAL A 372 -9.55 10.66 25.09
C VAL A 372 -9.98 10.60 26.55
N ASP A 373 -11.18 10.07 26.80
CA ASP A 373 -11.74 9.83 28.13
C ASP A 373 -11.26 8.49 28.69
N GLU A 374 -11.35 7.44 27.87
CA GLU A 374 -11.04 6.07 28.29
C GLU A 374 -10.37 5.28 27.18
N VAL A 375 -9.42 4.40 27.56
CA VAL A 375 -8.81 3.42 26.66
C VAL A 375 -9.04 2.01 27.20
N ILE A 376 -9.78 1.21 26.48
CA ILE A 376 -10.14 -0.17 26.83
C ILE A 376 -9.28 -1.13 26.03
N CYS A 377 -8.44 -1.90 26.69
CA CYS A 377 -7.61 -2.93 26.07
C CYS A 377 -8.31 -4.29 26.12
N VAL A 378 -8.50 -4.94 24.97
CA VAL A 378 -9.24 -6.20 24.86
C VAL A 378 -8.43 -7.29 24.17
N GLY A 379 -8.85 -8.55 24.36
CA GLY A 379 -8.26 -9.72 23.72
C GLY A 379 -7.08 -10.33 24.51
N PRO A 380 -6.46 -11.41 23.96
CA PRO A 380 -5.44 -12.20 24.67
C PRO A 380 -4.18 -11.40 25.07
N ASN A 381 -3.89 -10.31 24.37
CA ASN A 381 -2.70 -9.47 24.58
C ASN A 381 -3.06 -8.11 25.23
N CYS A 382 -4.18 -8.02 25.93
CA CYS A 382 -4.65 -6.75 26.52
C CYS A 382 -3.64 -6.14 27.51
N TYR A 383 -2.91 -6.96 28.27
CA TYR A 383 -1.90 -6.48 29.22
C TYR A 383 -0.67 -5.91 28.52
N ASP A 384 -0.21 -6.50 27.42
CA ASP A 384 0.89 -5.95 26.61
C ASP A 384 0.51 -4.61 26.01
N ILE A 385 -0.72 -4.49 25.50
CA ILE A 385 -1.27 -3.26 24.95
C ILE A 385 -1.38 -2.18 26.04
N ALA A 386 -1.97 -2.53 27.19
CA ALA A 386 -2.14 -1.61 28.32
C ALA A 386 -0.77 -1.12 28.83
N THR A 387 0.22 -2.01 28.92
CA THR A 387 1.59 -1.66 29.30
C THR A 387 2.18 -0.65 28.30
N ARG A 388 2.04 -0.89 26.99
CA ARG A 388 2.54 0.04 25.96
C ARG A 388 1.82 1.40 26.01
N ILE A 389 0.51 1.42 26.21
CA ILE A 389 -0.28 2.66 26.37
C ILE A 389 0.14 3.43 27.61
N LYS A 390 0.37 2.75 28.73
CA LYS A 390 0.88 3.37 29.94
C LYS A 390 2.29 3.97 29.74
N LEU A 391 3.18 3.25 29.04
CA LEU A 391 4.50 3.77 28.67
C LEU A 391 4.41 4.97 27.73
N ALA A 392 3.35 5.08 26.93
CA ALA A 392 3.06 6.27 26.14
C ALA A 392 2.63 7.48 27.00
N GLY A 393 2.52 7.32 28.33
CA GLY A 393 2.13 8.37 29.28
C GLY A 393 0.64 8.69 29.25
N ILE A 394 -0.17 7.69 28.95
CA ILE A 394 -1.62 7.73 29.16
C ILE A 394 -1.85 7.01 30.48
N ASP A 395 -1.91 7.81 31.54
CA ASP A 395 -2.15 7.32 32.89
C ASP A 395 -3.59 6.81 33.04
N ASP A 396 -3.80 5.92 34.02
CA ASP A 396 -5.04 5.18 34.32
C ASP A 396 -6.34 5.95 33.95
N LYS A 397 -6.69 5.91 32.67
CA LYS A 397 -7.94 6.40 32.12
C LYS A 397 -8.78 5.24 31.63
#